data_1ce650639f493440c2b1862e7dfd1062
#
_entry.id   1ce650639f493440c2b1862e7dfd1062
#
_cell.length_a   1.000
_cell.length_b   1.000
_cell.length_c   1.000
_cell.angle_alpha   90.00
_cell.angle_beta   90.00
_cell.angle_gamma   90.00
#
_symmetry.space_group_name_H-M   'P 1'
#
loop_
_entity.id
_entity.type
_entity.pdbx_description
1 polymer ?
#
loop_
_entity_poly.entity_id
_entity_poly.type
_entity_poly.pdbx_seq_one_letter_code
_entity_poly.pdbx_strand_id
1 'polypeptide(L)'
;LSALCVTEVIVTSLQVFIRRSTPNMSALSRIVSVCCLICYSIAAHAVSEVSISVERLEHAMGTAKDIALKVQLTQPKPSVTLHAALKPAEADAQHKPNAWTQLDLSCNLPQRRSVDAVRCDNGRLKSARLDLPFNLDINHLFQRNQLDVDAALYLKGGSFSDEAGLHAAEKLSGVMAIALKREAQGWRWRTSLDWQTGEVFWQPFYIESGGHALQAAGTLRDDVLEVNQAHFKINRVGELDADGAVRLSDFKLLDLNAQLPKLDLGAAYPLLFKPLLGNTAFNNATIDGTAALQLKVKNTELQSFNLQLNDVDVVDINNKFAFYQLNANIPWSYEASNPVRLSYARGSLLNLPLGQTEINAEVNRYAITAPNIRLPVLDGALSLSNLSATRLHNEWFWHLSAKLEPISMEDFSTQLKLPRMLGKASAQIPLVTYSGGILTTDGSVVLNVFNGTATVTQLTMRTPLGIAPKLNADIALRNLELGELTRTFSFGAIEGKLDGDIKGLELQNWKPVTFDARIQSSPGKYPKKISQRAVENISALGGGGAAAAVQRSFLRFFEQFNYGKMGLSCRLRNDICEMGGVESTAHGYIIVKGSGIPAITVMGYNQTVGWSELVARIERVIDGNTKAVVR
;
A
#
# COMPACT_ATOMS: atom_id res chain seq x y z
N LEU A 1 -41.12 -25.50 -72.24
CA LEU A 1 -42.16 -26.45 -71.71
C LEU A 1 -41.69 -26.93 -70.34
N SER A 2 -42.18 -26.33 -69.40
CA SER A 2 -42.98 -26.72 -68.25
C SER A 2 -42.65 -28.08 -67.65
N ALA A 3 -42.17 -28.07 -66.45
CA ALA A 3 -42.58 -28.99 -65.41
C ALA A 3 -42.42 -28.28 -64.05
N LEU A 4 -43.52 -27.85 -63.49
CA LEU A 4 -43.67 -27.66 -62.06
C LEU A 4 -43.27 -28.94 -61.34
N CYS A 5 -42.34 -28.87 -60.42
CA CYS A 5 -42.26 -29.82 -59.36
C CYS A 5 -42.21 -29.06 -58.03
N VAL A 6 -43.35 -28.96 -57.44
CA VAL A 6 -43.53 -28.54 -56.04
C VAL A 6 -42.92 -29.67 -55.19
N THR A 7 -41.78 -29.42 -54.61
CA THR A 7 -41.21 -30.31 -53.60
C THR A 7 -41.36 -29.67 -52.25
N GLU A 8 -42.20 -30.24 -51.42
CA GLU A 8 -42.35 -29.95 -50.02
C GLU A 8 -41.03 -29.96 -49.32
N VAL A 9 -40.75 -28.87 -48.64
CA VAL A 9 -39.59 -28.72 -47.76
C VAL A 9 -39.86 -29.55 -46.51
N ILE A 10 -39.23 -30.73 -46.45
CA ILE A 10 -39.22 -31.52 -45.21
C ILE A 10 -38.26 -30.81 -44.24
N VAL A 11 -38.83 -30.12 -43.28
CA VAL A 11 -38.07 -29.59 -42.13
C VAL A 11 -37.76 -30.78 -41.22
N THR A 12 -36.55 -31.24 -41.25
CA THR A 12 -36.10 -32.30 -40.33
C THR A 12 -35.55 -31.62 -39.08
N SER A 13 -36.38 -31.43 -38.07
CA SER A 13 -35.94 -31.08 -36.74
C SER A 13 -35.44 -32.31 -36.00
N LEU A 14 -34.15 -32.42 -35.79
CA LEU A 14 -33.53 -33.48 -34.98
C LEU A 14 -33.49 -32.99 -33.52
N GLN A 15 -34.43 -33.45 -32.69
CA GLN A 15 -34.35 -33.27 -31.25
C GLN A 15 -33.50 -34.39 -30.63
N VAL A 16 -32.30 -34.07 -30.19
CA VAL A 16 -31.43 -34.99 -29.48
C VAL A 16 -31.65 -34.83 -27.97
N PHE A 17 -32.38 -35.76 -27.37
CA PHE A 17 -32.50 -35.86 -25.92
C PHE A 17 -31.22 -36.49 -25.34
N ILE A 18 -30.38 -35.72 -24.68
CA ILE A 18 -29.24 -36.27 -23.92
C ILE A 18 -29.65 -36.35 -22.45
N ARG A 19 -30.03 -37.57 -22.01
CA ARG A 19 -30.17 -37.91 -20.59
C ARG A 19 -28.80 -38.12 -19.98
N ARG A 20 -28.60 -37.56 -18.79
CA ARG A 20 -27.46 -37.67 -17.87
C ARG A 20 -26.45 -38.77 -18.19
N SER A 21 -25.21 -38.38 -18.47
CA SER A 21 -24.05 -39.25 -18.26
C SER A 21 -22.82 -38.39 -17.88
N THR A 22 -22.08 -38.93 -16.95
CA THR A 22 -20.84 -38.48 -16.30
C THR A 22 -19.86 -37.59 -17.12
N PRO A 23 -19.06 -36.74 -16.46
CA PRO A 23 -18.21 -35.73 -17.12
C PRO A 23 -17.02 -36.41 -17.79
N ASN A 24 -17.11 -36.64 -19.09
CA ASN A 24 -15.97 -37.03 -19.92
C ASN A 24 -15.94 -36.11 -21.14
N MET A 25 -14.74 -35.53 -21.43
CA MET A 25 -14.46 -34.72 -22.61
C MET A 25 -14.95 -35.32 -23.95
N SER A 26 -15.37 -36.56 -23.95
CA SER A 26 -15.99 -37.27 -25.08
C SER A 26 -17.33 -36.67 -25.55
N ALA A 27 -18.04 -35.90 -24.72
CA ALA A 27 -19.33 -35.34 -25.11
C ALA A 27 -19.22 -34.20 -26.11
N LEU A 28 -18.25 -33.30 -25.89
CA LEU A 28 -17.98 -32.19 -26.85
C LEU A 28 -17.43 -32.72 -28.18
N SER A 29 -16.58 -33.75 -28.12
CA SER A 29 -16.06 -34.47 -29.31
C SER A 29 -17.16 -35.15 -30.08
N ARG A 30 -18.18 -35.73 -29.39
CA ARG A 30 -19.33 -36.40 -30.04
C ARG A 30 -20.31 -35.40 -30.65
N ILE A 31 -20.55 -34.26 -30.02
CA ILE A 31 -21.38 -33.18 -30.59
C ILE A 31 -20.70 -32.61 -31.85
N VAL A 32 -19.42 -32.36 -31.79
CA VAL A 32 -18.63 -31.92 -32.95
C VAL A 32 -18.62 -33.01 -34.04
N SER A 33 -18.48 -34.31 -33.68
CA SER A 33 -18.52 -35.42 -34.65
C SER A 33 -19.89 -35.61 -35.28
N VAL A 34 -20.99 -35.44 -34.53
CA VAL A 34 -22.35 -35.48 -35.07
C VAL A 34 -22.61 -34.29 -36.00
N CYS A 35 -22.16 -33.09 -35.66
CA CYS A 35 -22.19 -31.96 -36.58
C CYS A 35 -21.36 -32.21 -37.85
N CYS A 36 -20.23 -32.89 -37.73
CA CYS A 36 -19.38 -33.28 -38.87
C CYS A 36 -20.01 -34.34 -39.75
N LEU A 37 -20.66 -35.38 -39.21
CA LEU A 37 -21.38 -36.39 -39.97
C LEU A 37 -22.57 -35.81 -40.73
N ILE A 38 -23.29 -34.86 -40.14
CA ILE A 38 -24.37 -34.13 -40.81
C ILE A 38 -23.83 -33.28 -41.95
N CYS A 39 -22.68 -32.67 -41.80
CA CYS A 39 -22.03 -31.90 -42.87
C CYS A 39 -21.54 -32.80 -44.03
N TYR A 40 -21.20 -34.07 -43.80
CA TYR A 40 -20.74 -35.00 -44.84
C TYR A 40 -21.89 -35.61 -45.68
N SER A 41 -23.09 -35.74 -45.13
CA SER A 41 -24.30 -36.24 -45.81
C SER A 41 -25.04 -35.20 -46.66
N ILE A 42 -24.64 -33.95 -46.64
CA ILE A 42 -25.30 -32.80 -47.33
C ILE A 42 -24.86 -32.65 -48.82
N ALA A 43 -24.08 -33.58 -49.39
CA ALA A 43 -23.66 -33.48 -50.78
C ALA A 43 -24.76 -33.75 -51.84
N ALA A 44 -26.00 -34.08 -51.43
CA ALA A 44 -27.07 -34.46 -52.37
C ALA A 44 -28.45 -33.78 -52.17
N HIS A 45 -28.64 -32.93 -51.15
CA HIS A 45 -29.94 -32.23 -50.96
C HIS A 45 -29.70 -30.79 -50.52
N ALA A 46 -30.47 -29.84 -51.07
CA ALA A 46 -30.40 -28.44 -50.69
C ALA A 46 -31.02 -28.21 -49.28
N VAL A 47 -30.27 -28.45 -48.23
CA VAL A 47 -30.65 -28.11 -46.85
C VAL A 47 -30.60 -26.60 -46.72
N SER A 48 -31.74 -25.98 -46.45
CA SER A 48 -31.82 -24.52 -46.30
C SER A 48 -31.52 -24.08 -44.86
N GLU A 49 -31.76 -24.90 -43.86
CA GLU A 49 -31.61 -24.61 -42.44
C GLU A 49 -31.25 -25.86 -41.65
N VAL A 50 -30.36 -25.72 -40.69
CA VAL A 50 -30.05 -26.73 -39.66
C VAL A 50 -30.27 -26.09 -38.30
N SER A 51 -31.11 -26.68 -37.47
CA SER A 51 -31.32 -26.24 -36.10
C SER A 51 -31.00 -27.37 -35.10
N ILE A 52 -30.24 -27.03 -34.08
CA ILE A 52 -29.87 -27.92 -32.97
C ILE A 52 -30.30 -27.27 -31.68
N SER A 53 -31.10 -27.98 -30.87
CA SER A 53 -31.48 -27.52 -29.54
C SER A 53 -31.00 -28.50 -28.48
N VAL A 54 -30.45 -27.94 -27.41
CA VAL A 54 -29.97 -28.67 -26.22
C VAL A 54 -30.63 -28.05 -25.00
N GLU A 55 -31.39 -28.83 -24.25
CA GLU A 55 -32.14 -28.32 -23.11
C GLU A 55 -31.21 -27.84 -21.98
N ARG A 56 -30.16 -28.63 -21.70
CA ARG A 56 -29.23 -28.34 -20.64
C ARG A 56 -27.84 -28.96 -20.89
N LEU A 57 -26.80 -28.19 -20.61
CA LEU A 57 -25.39 -28.60 -20.63
C LEU A 57 -24.74 -28.21 -19.31
N GLU A 58 -24.18 -29.18 -18.60
CA GLU A 58 -23.45 -28.95 -17.34
C GLU A 58 -21.96 -29.14 -17.55
N HIS A 59 -21.16 -28.20 -17.05
CA HIS A 59 -19.71 -28.22 -17.07
C HIS A 59 -19.15 -27.68 -15.75
N ALA A 60 -17.89 -28.00 -15.43
CA ALA A 60 -17.24 -27.52 -14.21
C ALA A 60 -17.24 -25.98 -14.07
N MET A 61 -17.28 -25.25 -15.18
CA MET A 61 -17.32 -23.77 -15.22
C MET A 61 -18.74 -23.19 -15.11
N GLY A 62 -19.81 -24.01 -15.15
CA GLY A 62 -21.17 -23.51 -15.08
C GLY A 62 -22.18 -24.39 -15.83
N THR A 63 -23.41 -23.91 -15.85
CA THR A 63 -24.53 -24.59 -16.54
C THR A 63 -25.05 -23.67 -17.65
N ALA A 64 -25.30 -24.26 -18.82
CA ALA A 64 -26.01 -23.61 -19.91
C ALA A 64 -27.35 -24.32 -20.11
N LYS A 65 -28.43 -23.58 -20.39
CA LYS A 65 -29.73 -24.12 -20.75
C LYS A 65 -30.35 -23.38 -21.94
N ASP A 66 -31.42 -23.95 -22.49
CA ASP A 66 -32.15 -23.37 -23.61
C ASP A 66 -31.21 -23.05 -24.80
N ILE A 67 -30.26 -23.93 -25.06
CA ILE A 67 -29.25 -23.74 -26.10
C ILE A 67 -29.90 -24.02 -27.45
N ALA A 68 -29.98 -23.01 -28.30
CA ALA A 68 -30.54 -23.12 -29.65
C ALA A 68 -29.50 -22.61 -30.66
N LEU A 69 -28.92 -23.53 -31.43
CA LEU A 69 -28.05 -23.20 -32.55
C LEU A 69 -28.82 -23.30 -33.85
N LYS A 70 -28.86 -22.25 -34.63
CA LYS A 70 -29.54 -22.21 -35.94
C LYS A 70 -28.52 -21.78 -37.01
N VAL A 71 -28.36 -22.61 -38.03
CA VAL A 71 -27.50 -22.38 -39.18
C VAL A 71 -28.39 -22.26 -40.42
N GLN A 72 -28.44 -21.06 -40.97
CA GLN A 72 -29.19 -20.77 -42.19
C GLN A 72 -28.22 -20.74 -43.38
N LEU A 73 -28.43 -21.60 -44.36
CA LEU A 73 -27.50 -21.78 -45.49
C LEU A 73 -27.97 -21.14 -46.80
N THR A 74 -29.21 -20.66 -46.82
CA THR A 74 -29.83 -20.08 -48.03
C THR A 74 -29.52 -18.62 -48.23
N GLN A 75 -29.41 -18.22 -49.50
CA GLN A 75 -29.32 -16.81 -49.93
C GLN A 75 -30.53 -15.99 -49.49
N PRO A 76 -30.44 -14.68 -49.19
CA PRO A 76 -29.32 -13.85 -49.65
C PRO A 76 -28.16 -13.74 -48.70
N LYS A 77 -28.29 -14.18 -47.45
CA LYS A 77 -27.18 -14.10 -46.44
C LYS A 77 -27.19 -15.31 -45.54
N PRO A 78 -26.31 -16.29 -45.77
CA PRO A 78 -26.13 -17.39 -44.81
C PRO A 78 -25.70 -16.83 -43.46
N SER A 79 -26.25 -17.40 -42.38
CA SER A 79 -26.03 -16.92 -41.02
C SER A 79 -26.00 -18.06 -39.99
N VAL A 80 -25.32 -17.83 -38.90
CA VAL A 80 -25.36 -18.66 -37.68
C VAL A 80 -25.88 -17.82 -36.53
N THR A 81 -26.84 -18.33 -35.80
CA THR A 81 -27.28 -17.75 -34.55
C THR A 81 -27.22 -18.80 -33.44
N LEU A 82 -26.73 -18.42 -32.29
CA LEU A 82 -26.75 -19.24 -31.08
C LEU A 82 -27.40 -18.41 -29.97
N HIS A 83 -28.40 -19.00 -29.34
CA HIS A 83 -29.03 -18.47 -28.15
C HIS A 83 -28.80 -19.46 -27.00
N ALA A 84 -28.45 -18.95 -25.81
CA ALA A 84 -28.26 -19.75 -24.63
C ALA A 84 -28.49 -18.94 -23.36
N ALA A 85 -29.00 -19.57 -22.31
CA ALA A 85 -28.98 -18.99 -20.97
C ALA A 85 -27.87 -19.62 -20.15
N LEU A 86 -26.95 -18.79 -19.62
CA LEU A 86 -25.77 -19.23 -18.87
C LEU A 86 -25.91 -18.93 -17.39
N LYS A 87 -25.46 -19.86 -16.56
CA LYS A 87 -25.27 -19.68 -15.13
C LYS A 87 -23.87 -20.19 -14.78
N PRO A 88 -22.95 -19.31 -14.31
CA PRO A 88 -21.62 -19.72 -13.87
C PRO A 88 -21.67 -20.74 -12.73
N ALA A 89 -20.64 -21.56 -12.57
CA ALA A 89 -20.46 -22.38 -11.38
C ALA A 89 -20.28 -21.47 -10.16
N GLU A 90 -20.86 -21.85 -9.02
CA GLU A 90 -20.74 -21.09 -7.78
C GLU A 90 -19.28 -21.13 -7.30
N ALA A 91 -18.53 -20.07 -7.57
CA ALA A 91 -17.15 -19.94 -7.11
C ALA A 91 -17.06 -19.26 -5.72
N ASP A 92 -18.15 -18.62 -5.22
CA ASP A 92 -18.11 -17.94 -3.93
C ASP A 92 -19.51 -17.90 -3.28
N ALA A 93 -19.59 -18.38 -2.03
CA ALA A 93 -20.85 -18.50 -1.29
C ALA A 93 -21.49 -17.15 -0.88
N GLN A 94 -20.81 -16.03 -1.13
CA GLN A 94 -21.28 -14.69 -0.74
C GLN A 94 -21.97 -13.90 -1.86
N HIS A 95 -21.78 -14.27 -3.13
CA HIS A 95 -22.44 -13.63 -4.26
C HIS A 95 -23.18 -14.66 -5.08
N LYS A 96 -24.44 -14.92 -4.76
CA LYS A 96 -25.32 -15.78 -5.54
C LYS A 96 -25.83 -15.04 -6.78
N PRO A 97 -25.32 -15.26 -7.97
CA PRO A 97 -26.05 -14.87 -9.17
C PRO A 97 -27.22 -15.84 -9.34
N ASN A 98 -28.38 -15.47 -8.85
CA ASN A 98 -29.60 -16.27 -8.98
C ASN A 98 -30.23 -16.13 -10.38
N ALA A 99 -29.70 -15.32 -11.24
CA ALA A 99 -30.28 -15.04 -12.54
C ALA A 99 -29.50 -15.71 -13.68
N TRP A 100 -30.24 -16.34 -14.60
CA TRP A 100 -29.71 -16.82 -15.86
C TRP A 100 -29.38 -15.64 -16.77
N THR A 101 -28.15 -15.58 -17.28
CA THR A 101 -27.73 -14.55 -18.24
C THR A 101 -28.01 -15.04 -19.65
N GLN A 102 -28.88 -14.35 -20.38
CA GLN A 102 -29.14 -14.61 -21.79
C GLN A 102 -27.92 -14.20 -22.61
N LEU A 103 -27.48 -15.08 -23.51
CA LEU A 103 -26.38 -14.85 -24.43
C LEU A 103 -26.85 -15.13 -25.86
N ASP A 104 -26.71 -14.13 -26.70
CA ASP A 104 -27.00 -14.19 -28.13
C ASP A 104 -25.75 -14.00 -28.95
N LEU A 105 -25.44 -14.96 -29.80
CA LEU A 105 -24.39 -14.85 -30.80
C LEU A 105 -25.01 -14.86 -32.19
N SER A 106 -24.64 -13.93 -33.01
CA SER A 106 -25.01 -13.87 -34.42
C SER A 106 -23.78 -13.74 -35.31
N CYS A 107 -23.82 -14.36 -36.47
CA CYS A 107 -22.70 -14.36 -37.40
C CYS A 107 -23.23 -14.45 -38.84
N ASN A 108 -22.82 -13.55 -39.71
CA ASN A 108 -23.04 -13.66 -41.14
C ASN A 108 -21.93 -14.51 -41.75
N LEU A 109 -22.29 -15.58 -42.44
CA LEU A 109 -21.36 -16.48 -43.13
C LEU A 109 -21.22 -16.03 -44.58
N PRO A 110 -20.03 -15.63 -45.04
CA PRO A 110 -19.80 -15.36 -46.44
C PRO A 110 -19.83 -16.67 -47.25
N GLN A 111 -19.87 -16.57 -48.58
CA GLN A 111 -19.82 -17.72 -49.47
C GLN A 111 -18.66 -18.66 -49.13
N ARG A 112 -18.98 -19.92 -48.94
CA ARG A 112 -18.06 -20.98 -48.54
C ARG A 112 -16.85 -21.09 -49.45
N ARG A 113 -15.64 -20.86 -48.93
CA ARG A 113 -14.40 -21.04 -49.71
C ARG A 113 -13.80 -22.44 -49.57
N SER A 114 -14.02 -23.13 -48.44
CA SER A 114 -13.57 -24.51 -48.23
C SER A 114 -14.40 -25.23 -47.15
N VAL A 115 -14.26 -26.55 -47.07
CA VAL A 115 -14.88 -27.37 -46.01
C VAL A 115 -14.20 -27.12 -44.64
N ASP A 116 -12.94 -26.72 -44.68
CA ASP A 116 -12.07 -26.61 -43.51
C ASP A 116 -11.96 -25.19 -42.95
N ALA A 117 -12.73 -24.24 -43.50
CA ALA A 117 -12.69 -22.85 -43.03
C ALA A 117 -14.07 -22.33 -42.69
N VAL A 118 -14.16 -21.66 -41.56
CA VAL A 118 -15.37 -20.90 -41.14
C VAL A 118 -14.97 -19.45 -40.99
N ARG A 119 -15.67 -18.57 -41.70
CA ARG A 119 -15.50 -17.13 -41.57
C ARG A 119 -16.79 -16.50 -41.15
N CYS A 120 -16.70 -15.68 -40.13
CA CYS A 120 -17.80 -14.88 -39.59
C CYS A 120 -17.50 -13.41 -39.86
N ASP A 121 -18.27 -12.78 -40.74
CA ASP A 121 -18.23 -11.34 -40.96
C ASP A 121 -19.35 -10.67 -40.17
N ASN A 122 -19.04 -9.54 -39.49
CA ASN A 122 -19.99 -8.80 -38.67
C ASN A 122 -20.69 -9.69 -37.61
N GLY A 123 -19.92 -10.52 -36.93
CA GLY A 123 -20.36 -11.25 -35.76
C GLY A 123 -20.68 -10.32 -34.60
N ARG A 124 -21.62 -10.74 -33.76
CA ARG A 124 -21.96 -10.03 -32.54
C ARG A 124 -22.31 -11.02 -31.44
N LEU A 125 -21.65 -10.84 -30.29
CA LEU A 125 -21.99 -11.56 -29.06
C LEU A 125 -22.61 -10.57 -28.10
N LYS A 126 -23.85 -10.81 -27.68
CA LYS A 126 -24.65 -9.87 -26.90
C LYS A 126 -25.29 -10.51 -25.69
N SER A 127 -25.31 -9.80 -24.58
CA SER A 127 -26.16 -10.05 -23.42
C SER A 127 -26.63 -8.74 -22.84
N ALA A 128 -27.31 -8.75 -21.70
CA ALA A 128 -27.77 -7.53 -21.04
C ALA A 128 -26.63 -6.53 -20.72
N ARG A 129 -25.41 -7.04 -20.48
CA ARG A 129 -24.24 -6.27 -20.06
C ARG A 129 -22.98 -6.58 -20.89
N LEU A 130 -23.17 -7.15 -22.08
CA LEU A 130 -22.10 -7.53 -22.98
C LEU A 130 -22.51 -7.19 -24.40
N ASP A 131 -21.66 -6.49 -25.10
CA ASP A 131 -21.82 -6.21 -26.53
C ASP A 131 -20.44 -6.27 -27.20
N LEU A 132 -20.16 -7.39 -27.88
CA LEU A 132 -18.90 -7.63 -28.53
C LEU A 132 -19.12 -7.81 -30.05
N PRO A 133 -19.05 -6.76 -30.85
CA PRO A 133 -18.97 -6.86 -32.30
C PRO A 133 -17.59 -7.40 -32.70
N PHE A 134 -17.58 -8.40 -33.60
CA PHE A 134 -16.32 -9.03 -34.02
C PHE A 134 -16.37 -9.54 -35.47
N ASN A 135 -15.19 -9.83 -36.01
CA ASN A 135 -15.00 -10.74 -37.14
C ASN A 135 -14.18 -11.94 -36.64
N LEU A 136 -14.49 -13.12 -37.16
CA LEU A 136 -13.80 -14.35 -36.78
C LEU A 136 -13.43 -15.13 -38.04
N ASP A 137 -12.17 -15.48 -38.19
CA ASP A 137 -11.66 -16.40 -39.17
C ASP A 137 -11.13 -17.65 -38.47
N ILE A 138 -11.65 -18.84 -38.85
CA ILE A 138 -11.16 -20.15 -38.39
C ILE A 138 -10.79 -20.95 -39.61
N ASN A 139 -9.56 -21.44 -39.67
CA ASN A 139 -9.04 -22.26 -40.74
C ASN A 139 -8.55 -23.63 -40.21
N HIS A 140 -8.41 -24.62 -41.05
CA HIS A 140 -7.89 -25.96 -40.75
C HIS A 140 -8.69 -26.72 -39.69
N LEU A 141 -10.03 -26.53 -39.63
CA LEU A 141 -10.90 -27.23 -38.71
C LEU A 141 -10.86 -28.74 -38.86
N PHE A 142 -10.63 -29.26 -40.07
CA PHE A 142 -10.68 -30.67 -40.40
C PHE A 142 -9.56 -31.08 -41.34
N GLN A 143 -8.36 -31.26 -40.83
CA GLN A 143 -7.32 -31.94 -41.59
C GLN A 143 -7.36 -33.45 -41.30
N ARG A 144 -7.17 -34.28 -42.34
CA ARG A 144 -7.23 -35.77 -42.19
C ARG A 144 -6.29 -36.23 -41.08
N ASN A 145 -6.86 -36.78 -40.00
CA ASN A 145 -6.20 -37.35 -38.82
C ASN A 145 -5.49 -36.42 -37.86
N GLN A 146 -5.51 -35.11 -38.04
CA GLN A 146 -4.97 -34.14 -37.06
C GLN A 146 -5.91 -32.96 -36.94
N LEU A 147 -6.37 -32.67 -35.75
CA LEU A 147 -7.09 -31.41 -35.48
C LEU A 147 -6.06 -30.30 -35.34
N ASP A 148 -6.08 -29.37 -36.29
CA ASP A 148 -5.25 -28.20 -36.36
C ASP A 148 -6.18 -27.01 -36.59
N VAL A 149 -6.15 -26.01 -35.71
CA VAL A 149 -7.10 -24.90 -35.72
C VAL A 149 -6.33 -23.59 -35.63
N ASP A 150 -6.46 -22.74 -36.62
CA ASP A 150 -6.04 -21.35 -36.58
C ASP A 150 -7.28 -20.45 -36.52
N ALA A 151 -7.41 -19.67 -35.44
CA ALA A 151 -8.51 -18.74 -35.26
C ALA A 151 -8.00 -17.33 -35.04
N ALA A 152 -8.59 -16.36 -35.72
CA ALA A 152 -8.33 -14.95 -35.52
C ALA A 152 -9.65 -14.21 -35.21
N LEU A 153 -9.71 -13.59 -34.05
CA LEU A 153 -10.84 -12.79 -33.56
C LEU A 153 -10.47 -11.32 -33.60
N TYR A 154 -11.24 -10.54 -34.37
CA TYR A 154 -11.07 -9.09 -34.54
C TYR A 154 -12.19 -8.39 -33.76
N LEU A 155 -11.91 -7.86 -32.58
CA LEU A 155 -12.85 -7.06 -31.80
C LEU A 155 -12.98 -5.65 -32.37
N LYS A 156 -14.19 -5.10 -32.39
CA LYS A 156 -14.54 -3.80 -33.02
C LYS A 156 -15.35 -2.94 -32.07
N GLY A 157 -14.73 -2.36 -31.06
CA GLY A 157 -15.42 -1.48 -30.11
C GLY A 157 -16.34 -2.23 -29.15
N GLY A 158 -15.91 -3.40 -28.67
CA GLY A 158 -16.69 -4.19 -27.72
C GLY A 158 -16.81 -3.53 -26.35
N SER A 159 -17.91 -3.84 -25.66
CA SER A 159 -18.14 -3.40 -24.28
C SER A 159 -18.68 -4.55 -23.43
N PHE A 160 -18.33 -4.54 -22.15
CA PHE A 160 -18.95 -5.40 -21.14
C PHE A 160 -18.95 -4.74 -19.76
N SER A 161 -19.83 -5.18 -18.88
CA SER A 161 -19.77 -4.89 -17.46
C SER A 161 -20.34 -6.04 -16.63
N ASP A 162 -19.83 -6.25 -15.42
CA ASP A 162 -20.44 -7.15 -14.47
C ASP A 162 -21.60 -6.50 -13.71
N GLU A 163 -22.31 -7.28 -12.91
CA GLU A 163 -23.47 -6.80 -12.15
C GLU A 163 -23.07 -5.88 -11.00
N ALA A 164 -21.93 -6.14 -10.39
CA ALA A 164 -21.38 -5.37 -9.28
C ALA A 164 -20.67 -4.08 -9.72
N GLY A 165 -20.42 -3.92 -11.03
CA GLY A 165 -19.64 -2.78 -11.56
C GLY A 165 -18.15 -2.84 -11.18
N LEU A 166 -17.65 -4.02 -10.81
CA LEU A 166 -16.26 -4.23 -10.41
C LEU A 166 -15.35 -4.54 -11.60
N HIS A 167 -15.95 -5.00 -12.71
CA HIS A 167 -15.26 -5.31 -13.95
C HIS A 167 -16.05 -4.75 -15.12
N ALA A 168 -15.40 -3.94 -15.93
CA ALA A 168 -16.01 -3.32 -17.09
C ALA A 168 -14.96 -3.07 -18.19
N ALA A 169 -15.43 -2.98 -19.42
CA ALA A 169 -14.63 -2.53 -20.54
C ALA A 169 -15.49 -1.77 -21.55
N GLU A 170 -14.90 -0.76 -22.18
CA GLU A 170 -15.55 0.02 -23.22
C GLU A 170 -14.66 0.20 -24.45
N LYS A 171 -15.30 0.17 -25.63
CA LYS A 171 -14.67 0.42 -26.93
C LYS A 171 -13.45 -0.48 -27.20
N LEU A 172 -13.45 -1.71 -26.66
CA LEU A 172 -12.37 -2.68 -26.87
C LEU A 172 -12.24 -3.01 -28.35
N SER A 173 -11.08 -2.70 -28.91
CA SER A 173 -10.72 -3.07 -30.28
C SER A 173 -9.32 -3.69 -30.30
N GLY A 174 -9.17 -4.73 -31.07
CA GLY A 174 -7.91 -5.46 -31.15
C GLY A 174 -8.05 -6.79 -31.87
N VAL A 175 -6.96 -7.49 -31.96
CA VAL A 175 -6.86 -8.78 -32.64
C VAL A 175 -6.35 -9.83 -31.65
N MET A 176 -7.08 -10.93 -31.53
CA MET A 176 -6.64 -12.13 -30.81
C MET A 176 -6.51 -13.27 -31.81
N ALA A 177 -5.32 -13.87 -31.89
CA ALA A 177 -5.10 -15.07 -32.69
C ALA A 177 -4.76 -16.25 -31.78
N ILE A 178 -5.29 -17.41 -32.13
CA ILE A 178 -5.07 -18.67 -31.42
C ILE A 178 -4.79 -19.74 -32.46
N ALA A 179 -3.68 -20.46 -32.31
CA ALA A 179 -3.34 -21.64 -33.05
C ALA A 179 -3.29 -22.84 -32.09
N LEU A 180 -4.03 -23.90 -32.42
CA LEU A 180 -4.12 -25.13 -31.63
C LEU A 180 -3.77 -26.32 -32.53
N LYS A 181 -2.78 -27.11 -32.13
CA LYS A 181 -2.39 -28.32 -32.84
C LYS A 181 -2.44 -29.53 -31.95
N ARG A 182 -3.18 -30.57 -32.37
CA ARG A 182 -3.24 -31.85 -31.65
C ARG A 182 -1.94 -32.62 -31.84
N GLU A 183 -1.34 -33.05 -30.73
CA GLU A 183 -0.18 -33.94 -30.69
C GLU A 183 -0.55 -35.27 -30.01
N ALA A 184 0.36 -36.25 -30.06
CA ALA A 184 0.11 -37.58 -29.51
C ALA A 184 -0.23 -37.58 -28.02
N GLN A 185 0.37 -36.66 -27.25
CA GLN A 185 0.20 -36.56 -25.78
C GLN A 185 -0.37 -35.22 -25.31
N GLY A 186 -1.20 -34.55 -26.11
CA GLY A 186 -1.79 -33.29 -25.68
C GLY A 186 -2.00 -32.30 -26.82
N TRP A 187 -1.90 -31.03 -26.51
CA TRP A 187 -2.08 -29.94 -27.44
C TRP A 187 -0.86 -29.01 -27.41
N ARG A 188 -0.40 -28.60 -28.57
CA ARG A 188 0.48 -27.42 -28.69
C ARG A 188 -0.41 -26.22 -29.00
N TRP A 189 -0.19 -25.14 -28.31
CA TRP A 189 -0.93 -23.91 -28.48
C TRP A 189 0.01 -22.72 -28.67
N ARG A 190 -0.50 -21.74 -29.41
CA ARG A 190 0.08 -20.41 -29.55
C ARG A 190 -1.03 -19.40 -29.53
N THR A 191 -0.82 -18.28 -28.83
CA THR A 191 -1.77 -17.17 -28.82
C THR A 191 -1.05 -15.85 -28.95
N SER A 192 -1.72 -14.90 -29.59
CA SER A 192 -1.33 -13.50 -29.56
C SER A 192 -2.54 -12.63 -29.35
N LEU A 193 -2.35 -11.54 -28.61
CA LEU A 193 -3.33 -10.49 -28.38
C LEU A 193 -2.66 -9.15 -28.71
N ASP A 194 -3.27 -8.39 -29.62
CA ASP A 194 -2.92 -7.00 -29.90
C ASP A 194 -4.13 -6.14 -29.51
N TRP A 195 -4.05 -5.53 -28.33
CA TRP A 195 -5.10 -4.63 -27.82
C TRP A 195 -4.82 -3.21 -28.29
N GLN A 196 -5.56 -2.75 -29.28
CA GLN A 196 -5.31 -1.50 -30.01
C GLN A 196 -5.93 -0.29 -29.32
N THR A 197 -7.21 -0.39 -28.92
CA THR A 197 -7.94 0.69 -28.28
C THR A 197 -8.95 0.15 -27.28
N GLY A 198 -9.42 1.05 -26.39
CA GLY A 198 -10.44 0.77 -25.39
C GLY A 198 -9.91 0.88 -23.97
N GLU A 199 -10.80 0.81 -23.03
CA GLU A 199 -10.57 1.00 -21.61
C GLU A 199 -11.03 -0.25 -20.86
N VAL A 200 -10.28 -0.65 -19.83
CA VAL A 200 -10.61 -1.79 -18.97
C VAL A 200 -10.51 -1.37 -17.52
N PHE A 201 -11.60 -1.54 -16.81
CA PHE A 201 -11.64 -1.48 -15.36
C PHE A 201 -11.77 -2.88 -14.79
N TRP A 202 -10.78 -3.29 -13.99
CA TRP A 202 -10.76 -4.56 -13.28
C TRP A 202 -10.30 -4.29 -11.86
N GLN A 203 -11.24 -4.11 -10.97
CA GLN A 203 -10.96 -3.62 -9.62
C GLN A 203 -9.76 -4.33 -8.97
N PRO A 204 -8.78 -3.59 -8.45
CA PRO A 204 -8.71 -2.13 -8.32
C PRO A 204 -8.04 -1.41 -9.51
N PHE A 205 -7.78 -2.08 -10.63
CA PHE A 205 -6.98 -1.57 -11.75
C PHE A 205 -7.86 -0.91 -12.80
N TYR A 206 -7.38 0.22 -13.33
CA TYR A 206 -7.97 0.90 -14.46
C TYR A 206 -6.90 1.14 -15.53
N ILE A 207 -7.09 0.54 -16.70
CA ILE A 207 -6.15 0.60 -17.81
C ILE A 207 -6.80 1.41 -18.93
N GLU A 208 -6.29 2.62 -19.13
CA GLU A 208 -6.66 3.49 -20.24
C GLU A 208 -5.84 3.16 -21.48
N SER A 209 -6.47 3.32 -22.64
CA SER A 209 -5.83 3.21 -23.96
C SER A 209 -5.24 1.83 -24.28
N GLY A 210 -5.10 1.58 -25.59
CA GLY A 210 -4.51 0.37 -26.14
C GLY A 210 -2.99 0.46 -26.35
N GLY A 211 -2.49 -0.37 -27.20
CA GLY A 211 -1.06 -0.55 -27.49
C GLY A 211 -0.41 -1.58 -26.58
N HIS A 212 -1.24 -2.43 -25.96
CA HIS A 212 -0.78 -3.59 -25.17
C HIS A 212 -0.74 -4.83 -26.06
N ALA A 213 0.23 -5.68 -25.85
CA ALA A 213 0.38 -6.91 -26.64
C ALA A 213 0.76 -8.09 -25.74
N LEU A 214 0.25 -9.26 -26.09
CA LEU A 214 0.62 -10.53 -25.48
C LEU A 214 0.94 -11.51 -26.61
N GLN A 215 2.04 -12.22 -26.48
CA GLN A 215 2.36 -13.39 -27.28
C GLN A 215 2.73 -14.53 -26.35
N ALA A 216 2.12 -15.68 -26.52
CA ALA A 216 2.45 -16.84 -25.70
C ALA A 216 2.34 -18.12 -26.50
N ALA A 217 3.15 -19.11 -26.14
CA ALA A 217 3.15 -20.43 -26.73
C ALA A 217 3.51 -21.49 -25.71
N GLY A 218 2.94 -22.68 -25.88
CA GLY A 218 3.18 -23.75 -24.93
C GLY A 218 2.50 -25.06 -25.31
N THR A 219 2.36 -25.92 -24.30
CA THR A 219 1.68 -27.21 -24.43
C THR A 219 0.61 -27.37 -23.34
N LEU A 220 -0.40 -28.13 -23.65
CA LEU A 220 -1.39 -28.57 -22.67
C LEU A 220 -1.39 -30.09 -22.69
N ARG A 221 -1.00 -30.70 -21.58
CA ARG A 221 -0.95 -32.14 -21.38
C ARG A 221 -1.71 -32.49 -20.12
N ASP A 222 -2.62 -33.43 -20.23
CA ASP A 222 -3.53 -33.81 -19.15
C ASP A 222 -4.21 -32.56 -18.55
N ASP A 223 -3.82 -32.14 -17.37
CA ASP A 223 -4.36 -31.00 -16.62
C ASP A 223 -3.34 -29.86 -16.45
N VAL A 224 -2.15 -29.97 -17.09
CA VAL A 224 -1.09 -28.97 -16.93
C VAL A 224 -0.95 -28.15 -18.21
N LEU A 225 -1.16 -26.83 -18.06
CA LEU A 225 -0.87 -25.83 -19.07
C LEU A 225 0.58 -25.36 -18.87
N GLU A 226 1.46 -25.81 -19.76
CA GLU A 226 2.85 -25.31 -19.83
C GLU A 226 2.88 -24.10 -20.76
N VAL A 227 3.48 -23.02 -20.30
CA VAL A 227 3.82 -21.82 -21.05
C VAL A 227 5.32 -21.86 -21.28
N ASN A 228 5.74 -22.20 -22.48
CA ASN A 228 7.16 -22.29 -22.81
C ASN A 228 7.79 -20.90 -23.02
N GLN A 229 6.96 -19.96 -23.47
CA GLN A 229 7.33 -18.58 -23.70
C GLN A 229 6.09 -17.72 -23.66
N ALA A 230 6.14 -16.64 -22.89
CA ALA A 230 5.17 -15.55 -22.92
C ALA A 230 5.92 -14.22 -22.97
N HIS A 231 5.51 -13.34 -23.86
CA HIS A 231 5.97 -11.98 -23.96
C HIS A 231 4.76 -11.06 -23.80
N PHE A 232 4.77 -10.23 -22.78
CA PHE A 232 3.69 -9.30 -22.46
C PHE A 232 4.22 -7.87 -22.46
N LYS A 233 3.66 -7.02 -23.30
CA LYS A 233 3.98 -5.60 -23.40
C LYS A 233 2.83 -4.76 -22.85
N ILE A 234 3.10 -3.96 -21.84
CA ILE A 234 2.20 -2.91 -21.38
C ILE A 234 2.74 -1.59 -21.90
N ASN A 235 1.97 -0.92 -22.73
CA ASN A 235 2.37 0.33 -23.36
C ASN A 235 2.83 1.37 -22.31
N ARG A 236 3.98 2.01 -22.54
CA ARG A 236 4.68 2.96 -21.66
C ARG A 236 5.21 2.38 -20.34
N VAL A 237 4.77 1.21 -19.92
CA VAL A 237 5.13 0.62 -18.62
C VAL A 237 6.36 -0.28 -18.74
N GLY A 238 6.35 -1.23 -19.68
CA GLY A 238 7.47 -2.15 -19.88
C GLY A 238 7.06 -3.44 -20.56
N GLU A 239 8.03 -4.32 -20.68
CA GLU A 239 7.89 -5.63 -21.32
C GLU A 239 8.30 -6.73 -20.34
N LEU A 240 7.46 -7.77 -20.23
CA LEU A 240 7.63 -8.91 -19.35
C LEU A 240 7.80 -10.17 -20.19
N ASP A 241 8.88 -10.88 -19.98
CA ASP A 241 9.10 -12.23 -20.49
C ASP A 241 8.85 -13.24 -19.38
N ALA A 242 8.12 -14.30 -19.67
CA ALA A 242 7.82 -15.33 -18.69
C ALA A 242 7.70 -16.71 -19.32
N ASP A 243 8.04 -17.73 -18.54
CA ASP A 243 7.74 -19.13 -18.80
C ASP A 243 7.25 -19.79 -17.51
N GLY A 244 6.52 -20.89 -17.61
CA GLY A 244 6.01 -21.56 -16.41
C GLY A 244 4.96 -22.62 -16.68
N ALA A 245 4.35 -23.12 -15.61
CA ALA A 245 3.32 -24.14 -15.68
C ALA A 245 2.20 -23.90 -14.66
N VAL A 246 0.96 -24.13 -15.07
CA VAL A 246 -0.24 -23.98 -14.25
C VAL A 246 -1.07 -25.25 -14.35
N ARG A 247 -1.52 -25.77 -13.21
CA ARG A 247 -2.53 -26.85 -13.18
C ARG A 247 -3.91 -26.22 -13.35
N LEU A 248 -4.69 -26.71 -14.32
CA LEU A 248 -5.98 -26.11 -14.66
C LEU A 248 -7.11 -26.50 -13.71
N SER A 249 -7.05 -27.68 -13.09
CA SER A 249 -8.11 -28.19 -12.19
C SER A 249 -8.31 -27.33 -10.94
N ASP A 250 -7.22 -26.75 -10.41
CA ASP A 250 -7.22 -25.93 -9.19
C ASP A 250 -6.55 -24.55 -9.41
N PHE A 251 -6.20 -24.20 -10.66
CA PHE A 251 -5.47 -23.00 -11.06
C PHE A 251 -4.16 -22.79 -10.28
N LYS A 252 -3.54 -23.89 -9.87
CA LYS A 252 -2.33 -23.84 -9.07
C LYS A 252 -1.11 -23.55 -9.93
N LEU A 253 -0.38 -22.48 -9.61
CA LEU A 253 0.90 -22.16 -10.23
C LEU A 253 1.95 -23.18 -9.79
N LEU A 254 2.49 -23.97 -10.72
CA LEU A 254 3.52 -24.96 -10.44
C LEU A 254 4.91 -24.37 -10.53
N ASP A 255 5.21 -23.72 -11.64
CA ASP A 255 6.48 -23.05 -11.92
C ASP A 255 6.23 -21.71 -12.59
N LEU A 256 7.09 -20.73 -12.31
CA LEU A 256 7.13 -19.44 -13.00
C LEU A 256 8.55 -18.90 -13.00
N ASN A 257 9.08 -18.58 -14.16
CA ASN A 257 10.22 -17.69 -14.32
C ASN A 257 9.72 -16.44 -15.03
N ALA A 258 9.95 -15.28 -14.44
CA ALA A 258 9.52 -14.01 -15.01
C ALA A 258 10.68 -13.01 -15.00
N GLN A 259 10.84 -12.29 -16.09
CA GLN A 259 11.89 -11.28 -16.28
C GLN A 259 11.26 -10.00 -16.81
N LEU A 260 11.45 -8.92 -16.09
CA LEU A 260 11.04 -7.57 -16.43
C LEU A 260 12.31 -6.71 -16.49
N PRO A 261 12.99 -6.65 -17.64
CA PRO A 261 14.31 -6.02 -17.74
C PRO A 261 14.26 -4.50 -17.56
N LYS A 262 13.13 -3.90 -17.88
CA LYS A 262 12.91 -2.47 -17.68
C LYS A 262 11.44 -2.18 -17.45
N LEU A 263 11.15 -1.58 -16.29
CA LEU A 263 9.85 -1.07 -15.89
C LEU A 263 9.97 0.45 -15.70
N ASP A 264 9.17 1.21 -16.40
CA ASP A 264 9.01 2.65 -16.16
C ASP A 264 8.11 2.84 -14.94
N LEU A 265 8.69 3.32 -13.84
CA LEU A 265 7.97 3.48 -12.58
C LEU A 265 6.99 4.66 -12.61
N GLY A 266 7.27 5.71 -13.38
CA GLY A 266 6.36 6.85 -13.56
C GLY A 266 5.04 6.44 -14.19
N ALA A 267 5.08 5.52 -15.15
CA ALA A 267 3.91 4.95 -15.78
C ALA A 267 3.30 3.77 -14.99
N ALA A 268 4.13 2.90 -14.42
CA ALA A 268 3.69 1.70 -13.72
C ALA A 268 3.05 2.00 -12.36
N TYR A 269 3.57 2.99 -11.64
CA TYR A 269 3.12 3.27 -10.28
C TYR A 269 1.64 3.65 -10.19
N PRO A 270 1.14 4.65 -10.92
CA PRO A 270 -0.27 5.02 -10.87
C PRO A 270 -1.20 3.91 -11.36
N LEU A 271 -0.74 3.10 -12.32
CA LEU A 271 -1.52 2.09 -12.99
C LEU A 271 -1.62 0.77 -12.21
N LEU A 272 -0.49 0.28 -11.68
CA LEU A 272 -0.37 -1.07 -11.12
C LEU A 272 -0.18 -1.08 -9.60
N PHE A 273 0.57 -0.14 -9.03
CA PHE A 273 0.97 -0.21 -7.62
C PHE A 273 0.10 0.65 -6.71
N LYS A 274 -0.19 1.89 -7.10
CA LYS A 274 -0.98 2.82 -6.30
C LYS A 274 -2.36 2.28 -5.90
N PRO A 275 -3.12 1.59 -6.77
CA PRO A 275 -4.39 0.99 -6.39
C PRO A 275 -4.29 -0.04 -5.26
N LEU A 276 -3.13 -0.71 -5.13
CA LEU A 276 -2.86 -1.70 -4.08
C LEU A 276 -2.36 -1.09 -2.77
N LEU A 277 -1.84 0.14 -2.82
CA LEU A 277 -1.19 0.84 -1.71
C LEU A 277 -2.08 1.88 -1.01
N GLY A 278 -3.39 1.87 -1.29
CA GLY A 278 -4.35 2.88 -0.85
C GLY A 278 -4.37 3.17 0.66
N ASN A 279 -4.02 2.20 1.50
CA ASN A 279 -4.00 2.33 2.96
C ASN A 279 -2.58 2.50 3.53
N THR A 280 -1.59 2.81 2.69
CA THR A 280 -0.20 2.96 3.09
C THR A 280 0.27 4.42 2.97
N ALA A 281 1.45 4.73 3.52
CA ALA A 281 2.09 6.02 3.35
C ALA A 281 2.39 6.36 1.86
N PHE A 282 2.49 5.36 1.02
CA PHE A 282 2.77 5.51 -0.41
C PHE A 282 1.56 5.96 -1.24
N ASN A 283 0.34 5.91 -0.72
CA ASN A 283 -0.85 6.33 -1.49
C ASN A 283 -0.74 7.76 -2.07
N ASN A 284 -0.06 8.64 -1.35
CA ASN A 284 0.17 10.03 -1.76
C ASN A 284 1.57 10.25 -2.34
N ALA A 285 2.30 9.20 -2.70
CA ALA A 285 3.59 9.34 -3.33
C ALA A 285 3.48 9.50 -4.85
N THR A 286 4.46 10.16 -5.43
CA THR A 286 4.85 10.09 -6.84
C THR A 286 6.14 9.32 -6.93
N ILE A 287 6.25 8.43 -7.91
CA ILE A 287 7.44 7.60 -8.13
C ILE A 287 7.82 7.71 -9.59
N ASP A 288 9.05 8.10 -9.86
CA ASP A 288 9.65 8.15 -11.18
C ASP A 288 10.95 7.34 -11.20
N GLY A 289 11.45 7.03 -12.39
CA GLY A 289 12.67 6.25 -12.57
C GLY A 289 12.41 4.88 -13.16
N THR A 290 13.38 3.98 -13.08
CA THR A 290 13.24 2.66 -13.68
C THR A 290 13.54 1.54 -12.70
N ALA A 291 12.87 0.41 -12.92
CA ALA A 291 13.13 -0.82 -12.18
C ALA A 291 13.37 -2.00 -13.13
N ALA A 292 14.06 -3.03 -12.65
CA ALA A 292 14.13 -4.34 -13.26
C ALA A 292 13.79 -5.41 -12.23
N LEU A 293 13.09 -6.45 -12.65
CA LEU A 293 12.69 -7.54 -11.76
C LEU A 293 12.95 -8.89 -12.44
N GLN A 294 13.55 -9.80 -11.70
CA GLN A 294 13.62 -11.22 -12.02
C GLN A 294 12.93 -11.98 -10.90
N LEU A 295 12.09 -12.93 -11.24
CA LEU A 295 11.28 -13.69 -10.28
C LEU A 295 11.30 -15.18 -10.64
N LYS A 296 11.48 -16.03 -9.65
CA LYS A 296 11.39 -17.48 -9.80
C LYS A 296 10.52 -18.09 -8.70
N VAL A 297 9.48 -18.79 -9.13
CA VAL A 297 8.56 -19.55 -8.26
C VAL A 297 8.66 -21.02 -8.64
N LYS A 298 8.63 -21.92 -7.68
CA LYS A 298 8.57 -23.36 -7.89
C LYS A 298 7.65 -24.00 -6.85
N ASN A 299 6.74 -24.87 -7.29
CA ASN A 299 5.74 -25.51 -6.44
C ASN A 299 4.91 -24.51 -5.62
N THR A 300 4.52 -23.38 -6.22
CA THR A 300 3.81 -22.26 -5.56
C THR A 300 4.63 -21.47 -4.52
N GLU A 301 5.88 -21.81 -4.32
CA GLU A 301 6.76 -21.13 -3.38
C GLU A 301 7.77 -20.24 -4.11
N LEU A 302 7.95 -19.02 -3.61
CA LEU A 302 8.96 -18.09 -4.11
C LEU A 302 10.36 -18.69 -3.84
N GLN A 303 11.14 -18.89 -4.89
CA GLN A 303 12.51 -19.42 -4.78
C GLN A 303 13.54 -18.29 -4.77
N SER A 304 13.38 -17.34 -5.64
CA SER A 304 14.26 -16.19 -5.72
C SER A 304 13.59 -14.99 -6.40
N PHE A 305 14.05 -13.80 -6.08
CA PHE A 305 13.84 -12.61 -6.91
C PHE A 305 15.09 -11.73 -6.89
N ASN A 306 15.20 -10.87 -7.87
CA ASN A 306 16.17 -9.77 -7.88
C ASN A 306 15.45 -8.50 -8.37
N LEU A 307 15.31 -7.54 -7.45
CA LEU A 307 14.76 -6.22 -7.76
C LEU A 307 15.90 -5.21 -7.86
N GLN A 308 15.99 -4.54 -8.99
CA GLN A 308 16.91 -3.44 -9.22
C GLN A 308 16.11 -2.15 -9.42
N LEU A 309 16.50 -1.10 -8.71
CA LEU A 309 15.99 0.26 -8.87
C LEU A 309 17.12 1.12 -9.42
N ASN A 310 16.84 1.92 -10.43
CA ASN A 310 17.82 2.78 -11.06
C ASN A 310 17.25 4.19 -11.18
N ASP A 311 17.95 5.14 -10.54
CA ASP A 311 17.66 6.56 -10.54
C ASP A 311 16.19 6.87 -10.21
N VAL A 312 15.72 6.31 -9.09
CA VAL A 312 14.31 6.38 -8.69
C VAL A 312 14.10 7.56 -7.75
N ASP A 313 13.16 8.42 -8.10
CA ASP A 313 12.65 9.47 -7.22
C ASP A 313 11.34 9.02 -6.58
N VAL A 314 11.26 9.13 -5.26
CA VAL A 314 10.05 8.83 -4.48
C VAL A 314 9.71 10.06 -3.65
N VAL A 315 8.57 10.70 -3.89
CA VAL A 315 8.19 11.95 -3.23
C VAL A 315 6.76 11.86 -2.71
N ASP A 316 6.57 12.03 -1.41
CA ASP A 316 5.23 12.18 -0.83
C ASP A 316 4.70 13.60 -1.04
N ILE A 317 3.49 13.73 -1.58
CA ILE A 317 2.84 15.01 -1.86
C ILE A 317 2.67 15.86 -0.59
N ASN A 318 2.54 15.22 0.58
CA ASN A 318 2.40 15.89 1.88
C ASN A 318 3.74 16.18 2.55
N ASN A 319 4.86 16.02 1.84
CA ASN A 319 6.22 16.25 2.32
C ASN A 319 6.63 15.45 3.58
N LYS A 320 6.01 14.28 3.82
CA LYS A 320 6.41 13.41 4.93
C LYS A 320 7.75 12.75 4.67
N PHE A 321 8.02 12.40 3.41
CA PHE A 321 9.30 11.85 2.97
C PHE A 321 9.55 12.17 1.50
N ALA A 322 10.83 12.24 1.15
CA ALA A 322 11.29 12.28 -0.23
C ALA A 322 12.67 11.61 -0.32
N PHE A 323 12.92 10.89 -1.40
CA PHE A 323 14.22 10.29 -1.74
C PHE A 323 14.47 10.50 -3.22
N TYR A 324 15.65 10.97 -3.56
CA TYR A 324 16.04 11.30 -4.92
C TYR A 324 17.25 10.50 -5.37
N GLN A 325 17.21 10.04 -6.62
CA GLN A 325 18.25 9.21 -7.22
C GLN A 325 18.49 7.94 -6.39
N LEU A 326 17.39 7.30 -5.98
CA LEU A 326 17.44 6.05 -5.26
C LEU A 326 17.88 4.95 -6.21
N ASN A 327 18.96 4.27 -5.87
CA ASN A 327 19.45 3.09 -6.54
C ASN A 327 19.44 1.92 -5.56
N ALA A 328 18.94 0.77 -5.99
CA ALA A 328 18.92 -0.41 -5.14
C ALA A 328 19.18 -1.68 -5.96
N ASN A 329 19.86 -2.62 -5.32
CA ASN A 329 19.96 -4.00 -5.78
C ASN A 329 19.56 -4.91 -4.62
N ILE A 330 18.40 -5.57 -4.76
CA ILE A 330 17.76 -6.37 -3.72
C ILE A 330 17.60 -7.80 -4.25
N PRO A 331 18.67 -8.59 -4.24
CA PRO A 331 18.57 -10.02 -4.50
C PRO A 331 18.03 -10.75 -3.27
N TRP A 332 17.14 -11.69 -3.50
CA TRP A 332 16.63 -12.58 -2.46
C TRP A 332 16.58 -14.02 -2.99
N SER A 333 16.96 -14.96 -2.17
CA SER A 333 16.76 -16.38 -2.46
C SER A 333 16.42 -17.15 -1.17
N TYR A 334 15.65 -18.22 -1.34
CA TYR A 334 15.28 -19.07 -0.20
C TYR A 334 16.45 -19.85 0.36
N GLU A 335 17.44 -20.20 -0.48
CA GLU A 335 18.53 -21.12 -0.11
C GLU A 335 19.81 -20.42 0.40
N ALA A 336 19.99 -19.14 0.07
CA ALA A 336 21.23 -18.43 0.37
C ALA A 336 20.98 -17.04 0.99
N SER A 337 21.98 -16.59 1.75
CA SER A 337 22.08 -15.20 2.16
C SER A 337 22.55 -14.32 1.00
N ASN A 338 21.93 -13.17 0.82
CA ASN A 338 22.18 -12.26 -0.31
C ASN A 338 22.47 -10.85 0.16
N PRO A 339 23.53 -10.19 -0.38
CA PRO A 339 23.83 -8.80 -0.05
C PRO A 339 22.84 -7.85 -0.75
N VAL A 340 22.22 -6.98 0.02
CA VAL A 340 21.37 -5.88 -0.44
C VAL A 340 22.15 -4.59 -0.39
N ARG A 341 22.08 -3.81 -1.45
CA ARG A 341 22.65 -2.46 -1.52
C ARG A 341 21.56 -1.48 -1.90
N LEU A 342 21.52 -0.37 -1.17
CA LEU A 342 20.62 0.74 -1.44
C LEU A 342 21.39 2.04 -1.25
N SER A 343 21.23 2.98 -2.16
CA SER A 343 21.81 4.32 -2.03
C SER A 343 20.85 5.37 -2.55
N TYR A 344 20.95 6.58 -2.01
CA TYR A 344 20.27 7.76 -2.54
C TYR A 344 21.17 8.99 -2.42
N ALA A 345 20.98 9.95 -3.33
CA ALA A 345 21.83 11.16 -3.35
C ALA A 345 21.40 12.20 -2.31
N ARG A 346 20.11 12.31 -2.07
CA ARG A 346 19.50 13.21 -1.08
C ARG A 346 18.11 12.72 -0.71
N GLY A 347 17.64 13.13 0.46
CA GLY A 347 16.29 12.81 0.90
C GLY A 347 15.76 13.81 1.91
N SER A 348 14.55 13.56 2.37
CA SER A 348 13.96 14.22 3.52
C SER A 348 13.02 13.27 4.25
N LEU A 349 12.93 13.42 5.55
CA LEU A 349 11.97 12.69 6.40
C LEU A 349 11.37 13.69 7.41
N LEU A 350 10.04 13.83 7.40
CA LEU A 350 9.31 14.79 8.24
C LEU A 350 9.88 16.21 8.14
N ASN A 351 10.20 16.68 6.94
CA ASN A 351 10.86 17.94 6.60
C ASN A 351 12.34 18.03 7.02
N LEU A 352 12.91 17.02 7.69
CA LEU A 352 14.35 17.02 8.00
C LEU A 352 15.14 16.56 6.78
N PRO A 353 16.10 17.35 6.29
CA PRO A 353 16.93 16.97 5.17
C PRO A 353 17.85 15.82 5.54
N LEU A 354 17.95 14.84 4.64
CA LEU A 354 18.85 13.70 4.70
C LEU A 354 19.93 13.87 3.61
N GLY A 355 21.17 13.69 4.00
CA GLY A 355 22.29 13.68 3.06
C GLY A 355 22.43 12.36 2.32
N GLN A 356 23.35 12.32 1.37
CA GLN A 356 23.69 11.10 0.61
C GLN A 356 23.99 9.93 1.55
N THR A 357 23.44 8.76 1.22
CA THR A 357 23.60 7.56 2.04
C THR A 357 23.74 6.33 1.17
N GLU A 358 24.58 5.41 1.64
CA GLU A 358 24.66 4.03 1.14
C GLU A 358 24.34 3.09 2.29
N ILE A 359 23.41 2.17 2.07
CA ILE A 359 22.96 1.17 3.03
C ILE A 359 23.33 -0.20 2.48
N ASN A 360 24.14 -0.92 3.26
CA ASN A 360 24.50 -2.30 3.00
C ASN A 360 23.81 -3.19 4.03
N ALA A 361 23.03 -4.14 3.55
CA ALA A 361 22.30 -5.11 4.37
C ALA A 361 22.47 -6.51 3.79
N GLU A 362 22.07 -7.49 4.54
CA GLU A 362 22.05 -8.89 4.14
C GLU A 362 20.66 -9.47 4.38
N VAL A 363 20.12 -10.14 3.36
CA VAL A 363 18.82 -10.80 3.46
C VAL A 363 19.03 -12.31 3.40
N ASN A 364 18.49 -13.00 4.39
CA ASN A 364 18.50 -14.46 4.47
C ASN A 364 17.08 -14.94 4.76
N ARG A 365 16.43 -15.53 3.77
CA ARG A 365 15.02 -15.96 3.84
C ARG A 365 14.10 -14.82 4.31
N TYR A 366 13.58 -14.92 5.54
CA TYR A 366 12.67 -13.96 6.15
C TYR A 366 13.36 -12.99 7.12
N ALA A 367 14.69 -13.00 7.13
CA ALA A 367 15.49 -12.13 7.98
C ALA A 367 16.30 -11.13 7.15
N ILE A 368 16.38 -9.90 7.65
CA ILE A 368 17.26 -8.85 7.13
C ILE A 368 18.17 -8.38 8.26
N THR A 369 19.45 -8.24 7.98
CA THR A 369 20.44 -7.71 8.91
C THR A 369 21.25 -6.59 8.27
N ALA A 370 21.49 -5.52 9.04
CA ALA A 370 22.38 -4.44 8.64
C ALA A 370 23.23 -4.03 9.85
N PRO A 371 24.52 -4.30 9.81
CA PRO A 371 25.37 -4.07 10.98
C PRO A 371 25.52 -2.59 11.31
N ASN A 372 25.64 -1.75 10.32
CA ASN A 372 25.77 -0.31 10.48
C ASN A 372 25.10 0.45 9.32
N ILE A 373 24.25 1.42 9.67
CA ILE A 373 23.67 2.35 8.74
C ILE A 373 23.91 3.76 9.29
N ARG A 374 24.51 4.65 8.48
CA ARG A 374 24.70 6.05 8.83
C ARG A 374 23.90 6.92 7.92
N LEU A 375 22.94 7.65 8.48
CA LEU A 375 22.03 8.56 7.80
C LEU A 375 22.43 10.01 8.16
N PRO A 376 23.13 10.74 7.30
CA PRO A 376 23.40 12.15 7.54
C PRO A 376 22.09 12.92 7.66
N VAL A 377 21.93 13.68 8.73
CA VAL A 377 20.73 14.50 8.99
C VAL A 377 21.18 15.84 9.55
N LEU A 378 20.73 16.94 8.93
CA LEU A 378 21.18 18.29 9.25
C LEU A 378 22.71 18.39 9.21
N ASP A 379 23.33 18.91 10.28
CA ASP A 379 24.79 19.03 10.45
C ASP A 379 25.42 17.83 11.20
N GLY A 380 24.63 16.78 11.51
CA GLY A 380 25.07 15.55 12.16
C GLY A 380 24.66 14.29 11.40
N ALA A 381 24.44 13.20 12.13
CA ALA A 381 23.96 11.94 11.53
C ALA A 381 23.22 11.06 12.55
N LEU A 382 22.27 10.27 12.04
CA LEU A 382 21.68 9.14 12.77
C LEU A 382 22.41 7.87 12.36
N SER A 383 23.11 7.27 13.33
CA SER A 383 23.79 5.99 13.15
C SER A 383 22.95 4.87 13.77
N LEU A 384 22.58 3.89 12.96
CA LEU A 384 21.89 2.67 13.39
C LEU A 384 22.90 1.53 13.40
N SER A 385 22.87 0.71 14.43
CA SER A 385 23.74 -0.45 14.57
C SER A 385 22.95 -1.68 15.00
N ASN A 386 23.48 -2.86 14.66
CA ASN A 386 22.88 -4.15 15.01
C ASN A 386 21.42 -4.31 14.57
N LEU A 387 21.06 -3.70 13.45
CA LEU A 387 19.72 -3.88 12.89
C LEU A 387 19.55 -5.34 12.46
N SER A 388 18.56 -5.99 13.03
CA SER A 388 18.09 -7.30 12.59
C SER A 388 16.57 -7.31 12.62
N ALA A 389 15.94 -7.77 11.55
CA ALA A 389 14.50 -7.93 11.46
C ALA A 389 14.19 -9.30 10.86
N THR A 390 13.22 -10.00 11.43
CA THR A 390 12.75 -11.28 10.92
C THR A 390 11.23 -11.39 11.00
N ARG A 391 10.64 -12.16 10.10
CA ARG A 391 9.21 -12.44 10.08
C ARG A 391 8.97 -13.90 10.45
N LEU A 392 8.27 -14.13 11.58
CA LEU A 392 7.91 -15.45 12.07
C LEU A 392 6.39 -15.50 12.28
N HIS A 393 5.72 -16.54 11.80
CA HIS A 393 4.26 -16.72 11.93
C HIS A 393 3.44 -15.47 11.58
N ASN A 394 3.84 -14.79 10.52
CA ASN A 394 3.22 -13.55 10.05
C ASN A 394 3.43 -12.30 10.94
N GLU A 395 4.24 -12.39 11.98
CA GLU A 395 4.62 -11.28 12.87
C GLU A 395 6.06 -10.85 12.64
N TRP A 396 6.32 -9.54 12.78
CA TRP A 396 7.66 -8.97 12.69
C TRP A 396 8.31 -8.90 14.06
N PHE A 397 9.55 -9.37 14.12
CA PHE A 397 10.48 -9.23 15.24
C PHE A 397 11.67 -8.45 14.74
N TRP A 398 12.02 -7.36 15.39
CA TRP A 398 13.22 -6.63 15.03
C TRP A 398 13.88 -5.99 16.24
N HIS A 399 15.17 -5.76 16.11
CA HIS A 399 15.95 -5.01 17.09
C HIS A 399 17.00 -4.15 16.39
N LEU A 400 17.36 -3.05 17.04
CA LEU A 400 18.45 -2.16 16.63
C LEU A 400 18.92 -1.32 17.81
N SER A 401 20.13 -0.74 17.70
CA SER A 401 20.59 0.36 18.53
C SER A 401 20.78 1.60 17.68
N ALA A 402 20.61 2.78 18.26
CA ALA A 402 20.76 4.02 17.51
C ALA A 402 21.55 5.07 18.29
N LYS A 403 22.29 5.90 17.55
CA LYS A 403 23.01 7.07 18.08
C LYS A 403 22.74 8.24 17.16
N LEU A 404 22.23 9.34 17.72
CA LEU A 404 22.17 10.64 17.04
C LEU A 404 23.46 11.39 17.37
N GLU A 405 24.30 11.60 16.37
CA GLU A 405 25.43 12.51 16.45
C GLU A 405 24.94 13.94 16.67
N PRO A 406 25.73 14.84 17.29
CA PRO A 406 25.25 16.18 17.62
C PRO A 406 24.70 16.94 16.41
N ILE A 407 23.45 17.37 16.48
CA ILE A 407 22.76 18.18 15.48
C ILE A 407 22.49 19.59 16.03
N SER A 408 22.48 20.59 15.15
CA SER A 408 22.06 21.95 15.46
C SER A 408 20.57 21.99 15.80
N MET A 409 20.24 22.47 17.01
CA MET A 409 18.85 22.65 17.42
C MET A 409 18.20 23.82 16.69
N GLU A 410 18.98 24.80 16.23
CA GLU A 410 18.48 25.92 15.43
C GLU A 410 17.99 25.43 14.05
N ASP A 411 18.79 24.62 13.37
CA ASP A 411 18.39 24.03 12.08
C ASP A 411 17.22 23.07 12.25
N PHE A 412 17.25 22.22 13.28
CA PHE A 412 16.17 21.30 13.62
C PHE A 412 14.84 22.03 13.84
N SER A 413 14.85 23.07 14.69
CA SER A 413 13.64 23.84 14.99
C SER A 413 13.12 24.61 13.77
N THR A 414 14.02 25.15 12.94
CA THR A 414 13.66 25.85 11.71
C THR A 414 12.96 24.92 10.72
N GLN A 415 13.52 23.73 10.48
CA GLN A 415 12.95 22.76 9.53
C GLN A 415 11.56 22.25 9.98
N LEU A 416 11.38 22.08 11.28
CA LEU A 416 10.11 21.61 11.85
C LEU A 416 9.12 22.74 12.18
N LYS A 417 9.47 24.01 11.89
CA LYS A 417 8.67 25.20 12.22
C LYS A 417 8.33 25.29 13.71
N LEU A 418 9.27 24.88 14.55
CA LEU A 418 9.19 24.98 16.00
C LEU A 418 9.78 26.33 16.47
N PRO A 419 9.50 26.75 17.71
CA PRO A 419 10.20 27.89 18.32
C PRO A 419 11.72 27.71 18.21
N ARG A 420 12.43 28.80 17.90
CA ARG A 420 13.89 28.78 17.70
C ARG A 420 14.61 28.21 18.92
N MET A 421 15.26 27.08 18.78
CA MET A 421 16.06 26.44 19.81
C MET A 421 17.55 26.71 19.53
N LEU A 422 18.33 26.90 20.57
CA LEU A 422 19.78 27.09 20.46
C LEU A 422 20.52 25.85 20.99
N GLY A 423 21.81 25.78 20.65
CA GLY A 423 22.69 24.71 21.10
C GLY A 423 22.62 23.46 20.20
N LYS A 424 23.16 22.37 20.72
CA LYS A 424 23.18 21.08 20.02
C LYS A 424 22.42 20.01 20.81
N ALA A 425 21.83 19.07 20.08
CA ALA A 425 21.25 17.87 20.67
C ALA A 425 21.93 16.61 20.15
N SER A 426 22.09 15.64 21.01
CA SER A 426 22.53 14.29 20.65
C SER A 426 21.74 13.26 21.43
N ALA A 427 21.68 12.03 20.93
CA ALA A 427 20.99 10.94 21.61
C ALA A 427 21.78 9.63 21.54
N GLN A 428 21.68 8.84 22.59
CA GLN A 428 22.10 7.46 22.60
C GLN A 428 20.92 6.61 22.98
N ILE A 429 20.54 5.74 22.07
CA ILE A 429 19.40 4.84 22.19
C ILE A 429 19.97 3.42 22.28
N PRO A 430 19.81 2.73 23.41
CA PRO A 430 20.31 1.38 23.59
C PRO A 430 19.51 0.41 22.72
N LEU A 431 19.73 -0.89 22.88
CA LEU A 431 19.01 -1.89 22.13
C LEU A 431 17.49 -1.72 22.30
N VAL A 432 16.83 -1.44 21.19
CA VAL A 432 15.38 -1.40 21.05
C VAL A 432 14.94 -2.72 20.44
N THR A 433 13.98 -3.37 21.03
CA THR A 433 13.40 -4.63 20.55
C THR A 433 11.91 -4.44 20.29
N TYR A 434 11.44 -4.92 19.15
CA TYR A 434 10.03 -4.99 18.80
C TYR A 434 9.59 -6.44 18.63
N SER A 435 8.55 -6.82 19.37
CA SER A 435 7.98 -8.17 19.36
C SER A 435 6.52 -8.12 19.75
N GLY A 436 5.66 -8.82 19.02
CA GLY A 436 4.23 -8.94 19.36
C GLY A 436 3.49 -7.59 19.50
N GLY A 437 3.82 -6.61 18.67
CA GLY A 437 3.21 -5.27 18.77
C GLY A 437 3.77 -4.38 19.88
N ILE A 438 4.80 -4.84 20.61
CA ILE A 438 5.40 -4.13 21.73
C ILE A 438 6.84 -3.76 21.41
N LEU A 439 7.16 -2.49 21.58
CA LEU A 439 8.52 -1.96 21.53
C LEU A 439 9.02 -1.74 22.94
N THR A 440 10.22 -2.26 23.22
CA THR A 440 10.91 -2.12 24.51
C THR A 440 12.34 -1.65 24.29
N THR A 441 12.91 -0.98 25.29
CA THR A 441 14.35 -0.65 25.30
C THR A 441 15.06 -1.41 26.41
N ASP A 442 16.23 -1.94 26.09
CA ASP A 442 17.11 -2.57 27.06
C ASP A 442 18.10 -1.51 27.60
N GLY A 443 17.74 -0.92 28.73
CA GLY A 443 18.50 0.17 29.35
C GLY A 443 17.85 1.54 29.21
N SER A 444 18.66 2.61 29.27
CA SER A 444 18.20 3.99 29.27
C SER A 444 18.52 4.69 27.95
N VAL A 445 17.53 5.43 27.43
CA VAL A 445 17.76 6.38 26.33
C VAL A 445 18.31 7.67 26.93
N VAL A 446 19.47 8.09 26.46
CA VAL A 446 20.15 9.31 26.92
C VAL A 446 20.11 10.38 25.82
N LEU A 447 19.56 11.53 26.17
CA LEU A 447 19.46 12.70 25.29
C LEU A 447 20.27 13.86 25.90
N ASN A 448 21.19 14.44 25.16
CA ASN A 448 21.87 15.67 25.55
C ASN A 448 21.20 16.84 24.85
N VAL A 449 20.66 17.78 25.61
CA VAL A 449 19.91 18.93 25.09
C VAL A 449 19.96 20.06 26.11
N PHE A 450 19.92 21.31 25.69
CA PHE A 450 19.99 22.50 26.55
C PHE A 450 21.15 22.42 27.56
N ASN A 451 22.34 22.02 27.10
CA ASN A 451 23.56 21.83 27.90
C ASN A 451 23.39 20.93 29.15
N GLY A 452 22.36 20.10 29.19
CA GLY A 452 22.08 19.10 30.20
C GLY A 452 21.73 17.76 29.61
N THR A 453 21.17 16.88 30.45
CA THR A 453 20.86 15.51 30.05
C THR A 453 19.41 15.15 30.40
N ALA A 454 18.72 14.52 29.48
CA ALA A 454 17.45 13.82 29.73
C ALA A 454 17.69 12.32 29.58
N THR A 455 17.34 11.55 30.59
CA THR A 455 17.46 10.09 30.61
C THR A 455 16.06 9.50 30.67
N VAL A 456 15.70 8.66 29.70
CA VAL A 456 14.42 7.95 29.65
C VAL A 456 14.68 6.48 29.99
N THR A 457 13.96 5.98 30.98
CA THR A 457 14.03 4.59 31.42
C THR A 457 12.66 3.93 31.37
N GLN A 458 12.62 2.61 31.44
CA GLN A 458 11.39 1.80 31.40
C GLN A 458 10.53 2.11 30.16
N LEU A 459 11.16 2.52 29.06
CA LEU A 459 10.45 2.89 27.85
C LEU A 459 9.83 1.66 27.21
N THR A 460 8.51 1.63 27.19
CA THR A 460 7.74 0.64 26.46
C THR A 460 6.68 1.32 25.61
N MET A 461 6.46 0.82 24.39
CA MET A 461 5.42 1.33 23.51
C MET A 461 4.62 0.17 22.93
N ARG A 462 3.32 0.20 23.11
CA ARG A 462 2.40 -0.76 22.50
C ARG A 462 1.78 -0.17 21.25
N THR A 463 1.65 -0.99 20.21
CA THR A 463 1.10 -0.62 18.90
C THR A 463 1.71 0.67 18.35
N PRO A 464 3.07 0.78 18.22
CA PRO A 464 3.75 2.04 17.84
C PRO A 464 3.31 2.59 16.49
N LEU A 465 2.90 1.73 15.57
CA LEU A 465 2.38 2.08 14.24
C LEU A 465 0.85 1.98 14.13
N GLY A 466 0.17 1.71 15.24
CA GLY A 466 -1.29 1.59 15.30
C GLY A 466 -2.02 2.94 15.40
N ILE A 467 -3.34 2.86 15.39
CA ILE A 467 -4.22 4.06 15.45
C ILE A 467 -4.13 4.78 16.81
N ALA A 468 -3.89 4.04 17.89
CA ALA A 468 -3.82 4.57 19.25
C ALA A 468 -2.61 4.00 20.01
N PRO A 469 -1.38 4.50 19.76
CA PRO A 469 -0.19 4.04 20.48
C PRO A 469 -0.27 4.38 21.97
N LYS A 470 0.24 3.43 22.79
CA LYS A 470 0.40 3.63 24.25
C LYS A 470 1.89 3.61 24.58
N LEU A 471 2.36 4.64 25.28
CA LEU A 471 3.76 4.75 25.72
C LEU A 471 3.82 4.84 27.24
N ASN A 472 4.74 4.09 27.85
CA ASN A 472 5.10 4.22 29.25
C ASN A 472 6.59 4.53 29.36
N ALA A 473 6.97 5.43 30.26
CA ALA A 473 8.36 5.79 30.53
C ALA A 473 8.53 6.50 31.86
N ASP A 474 9.76 6.46 32.39
CA ASP A 474 10.24 7.38 33.40
C ASP A 474 11.30 8.29 32.80
N ILE A 475 11.28 9.59 33.14
CA ILE A 475 12.20 10.58 32.60
C ILE A 475 12.92 11.29 33.74
N ALA A 476 14.24 11.35 33.66
CA ALA A 476 15.08 12.13 34.56
C ALA A 476 15.80 13.23 33.78
N LEU A 477 15.59 14.47 34.16
CA LEU A 477 16.26 15.67 33.63
C LEU A 477 17.34 16.11 34.59
N ARG A 478 18.53 16.41 34.10
CA ARG A 478 19.66 16.81 34.96
C ARG A 478 20.41 17.98 34.30
N ASN A 479 20.60 19.03 35.10
CA ASN A 479 21.41 20.20 34.77
C ASN A 479 21.00 20.93 33.49
N LEU A 480 19.73 20.89 33.07
CA LEU A 480 19.26 21.63 31.88
C LEU A 480 19.45 23.12 32.09
N GLU A 481 20.04 23.82 31.14
CA GLU A 481 20.26 25.27 31.24
C GLU A 481 18.96 26.04 31.02
N LEU A 482 18.48 26.68 32.10
CA LEU A 482 17.23 27.44 32.08
C LEU A 482 17.26 28.62 31.11
N GLY A 483 18.42 29.25 30.92
CA GLY A 483 18.57 30.37 29.99
C GLY A 483 18.27 29.99 28.55
N GLU A 484 18.71 28.81 28.09
CA GLU A 484 18.39 28.28 26.76
C GLU A 484 16.93 27.85 26.64
N LEU A 485 16.47 27.11 27.64
CA LEU A 485 15.08 26.61 27.70
C LEU A 485 14.07 27.77 27.65
N THR A 486 14.23 28.78 28.51
CA THR A 486 13.28 29.90 28.64
C THR A 486 13.32 30.88 27.47
N ARG A 487 14.47 31.05 26.81
CA ARG A 487 14.57 31.85 25.56
C ARG A 487 13.83 31.15 24.42
N THR A 488 13.96 29.82 24.30
CA THR A 488 13.28 29.03 23.28
C THR A 488 11.75 29.24 23.34
N PHE A 489 11.19 29.22 24.51
CA PHE A 489 9.72 29.31 24.70
C PHE A 489 9.24 30.74 25.03
N SER A 490 10.05 31.76 24.83
CA SER A 490 9.69 33.18 25.10
C SER A 490 9.13 33.42 26.51
N PHE A 491 9.48 32.54 27.46
CA PHE A 491 8.95 32.53 28.82
C PHE A 491 9.45 33.69 29.69
N GLY A 492 10.48 34.40 29.24
CA GLY A 492 11.23 35.39 30.00
C GLY A 492 12.60 34.82 30.40
N ALA A 493 13.55 35.69 30.77
CA ALA A 493 14.89 35.22 31.08
C ALA A 493 14.95 34.61 32.49
N ILE A 494 15.42 33.36 32.59
CA ILE A 494 15.73 32.69 33.86
C ILE A 494 17.14 32.13 33.76
N GLU A 495 18.05 32.60 34.59
CA GLU A 495 19.41 32.07 34.71
C GLU A 495 19.43 30.96 35.77
N GLY A 496 20.10 29.86 35.46
CA GLY A 496 20.23 28.73 36.37
C GLY A 496 20.16 27.40 35.67
N LYS A 497 20.10 26.33 36.45
CA LYS A 497 19.98 24.94 35.98
C LYS A 497 18.77 24.28 36.55
N LEU A 498 18.18 23.35 35.79
CA LEU A 498 16.95 22.63 36.12
C LEU A 498 17.21 21.14 36.19
N ASP A 499 16.77 20.53 37.26
CA ASP A 499 16.58 19.08 37.39
C ASP A 499 15.07 18.76 37.38
N GLY A 500 14.73 17.59 36.90
CA GLY A 500 13.36 17.12 36.90
C GLY A 500 13.27 15.59 36.94
N ASP A 501 12.21 15.10 37.50
CA ASP A 501 11.84 13.69 37.46
C ASP A 501 10.37 13.60 37.06
N ILE A 502 10.06 12.78 36.05
CA ILE A 502 8.72 12.44 35.61
C ILE A 502 8.61 10.93 35.73
N LYS A 503 7.82 10.46 36.66
CA LYS A 503 7.62 9.05 36.98
C LYS A 503 6.27 8.56 36.54
N GLY A 504 6.21 7.31 36.05
CA GLY A 504 4.96 6.66 35.64
C GLY A 504 4.25 7.44 34.53
N LEU A 505 5.01 8.02 33.59
CA LEU A 505 4.42 8.66 32.43
C LEU A 505 3.71 7.62 31.57
N GLU A 506 2.42 7.82 31.36
CA GLU A 506 1.61 7.08 30.40
C GLU A 506 1.03 8.04 29.39
N LEU A 507 1.32 7.79 28.10
CA LEU A 507 0.70 8.47 26.98
C LEU A 507 -0.28 7.52 26.28
N GLN A 508 -1.46 8.02 25.92
CA GLN A 508 -2.39 7.35 25.02
C GLN A 508 -2.67 8.27 23.84
N ASN A 509 -2.45 7.76 22.63
CA ASN A 509 -2.55 8.57 21.41
C ASN A 509 -1.76 9.90 21.52
N TRP A 510 -0.54 9.82 22.06
CA TRP A 510 0.39 10.94 22.29
C TRP A 510 -0.09 12.00 23.29
N LYS A 511 -1.18 11.74 24.02
CA LYS A 511 -1.67 12.61 25.08
C LYS A 511 -1.34 12.00 26.44
N PRO A 512 -0.81 12.76 27.40
CA PRO A 512 -0.54 12.26 28.74
C PRO A 512 -1.84 11.95 29.47
N VAL A 513 -1.87 10.78 30.11
CA VAL A 513 -3.01 10.29 30.91
C VAL A 513 -2.65 10.27 32.39
N THR A 514 -1.43 9.79 32.70
CA THR A 514 -0.91 9.78 34.06
C THR A 514 0.57 10.13 34.07
N PHE A 515 1.00 10.81 35.11
CA PHE A 515 2.42 10.99 35.48
C PHE A 515 2.53 11.60 36.89
N ASP A 516 3.70 11.51 37.50
CA ASP A 516 4.13 12.27 38.66
C ASP A 516 5.39 13.04 38.28
N ALA A 517 5.23 14.34 38.02
CA ALA A 517 6.32 15.22 37.58
C ALA A 517 6.74 16.19 38.68
N ARG A 518 8.04 16.30 38.88
CA ARG A 518 8.64 17.29 39.73
C ARG A 518 9.83 17.91 39.06
N ILE A 519 9.81 19.21 38.85
CA ILE A 519 10.93 19.99 38.30
C ILE A 519 11.39 21.00 39.38
N GLN A 520 12.70 21.22 39.49
CA GLN A 520 13.28 22.14 40.46
C GLN A 520 14.64 22.66 39.99
N SER A 521 15.07 23.79 40.52
CA SER A 521 16.43 24.27 40.29
C SER A 521 17.46 23.27 40.80
N SER A 522 18.47 22.95 39.96
CA SER A 522 19.53 22.01 40.33
C SER A 522 20.33 22.48 41.55
N PRO A 523 20.88 21.57 42.35
CA PRO A 523 21.86 21.94 43.39
C PRO A 523 23.11 22.54 42.77
N GLY A 524 23.75 23.49 43.44
CA GLY A 524 25.04 24.06 43.00
C GLY A 524 25.15 25.56 43.16
N LYS A 525 26.41 26.05 42.93
CA LYS A 525 26.77 27.45 42.93
C LYS A 525 26.83 27.98 41.49
N TYR A 526 25.81 28.69 41.06
CA TYR A 526 25.69 29.33 39.75
C TYR A 526 24.74 30.53 39.86
N PRO A 527 24.76 31.48 38.93
CA PRO A 527 23.81 32.60 38.95
C PRO A 527 22.35 32.08 38.92
N LYS A 528 21.53 32.62 39.82
CA LYS A 528 20.09 32.31 39.97
C LYS A 528 19.31 33.60 39.88
N LYS A 529 18.94 33.99 38.68
CA LYS A 529 18.23 35.23 38.39
C LYS A 529 16.98 34.97 37.58
N ILE A 530 15.95 35.75 37.80
CA ILE A 530 14.69 35.65 37.08
C ILE A 530 14.22 37.03 36.66
N SER A 531 13.85 37.19 35.40
CA SER A 531 13.34 38.46 34.88
C SER A 531 11.90 38.71 35.36
N GLN A 532 11.50 39.98 35.35
CA GLN A 532 10.13 40.38 35.69
C GLN A 532 9.10 39.65 34.83
N ARG A 533 9.34 39.56 33.52
CA ARG A 533 8.47 38.82 32.58
C ARG A 533 8.31 37.33 32.96
N ALA A 534 9.40 36.69 33.36
CA ALA A 534 9.32 35.28 33.80
C ALA A 534 8.54 35.14 35.10
N VAL A 535 8.65 36.09 36.02
CA VAL A 535 7.82 36.13 37.26
C VAL A 535 6.35 36.27 36.92
N GLU A 536 5.98 37.16 36.01
CA GLU A 536 4.59 37.32 35.55
C GLU A 536 4.03 36.02 34.93
N ASN A 537 4.82 35.39 34.08
CA ASN A 537 4.43 34.14 33.42
C ASN A 537 4.26 32.98 34.42
N ILE A 538 5.20 32.81 35.36
CA ILE A 538 5.06 31.80 36.45
C ILE A 538 3.85 32.06 37.31
N SER A 539 3.59 33.35 37.64
CA SER A 539 2.43 33.73 38.43
C SER A 539 1.10 33.39 37.75
N ALA A 540 1.05 33.58 36.41
CA ALA A 540 -0.11 33.21 35.60
C ALA A 540 -0.39 31.70 35.62
N LEU A 541 0.67 30.87 35.61
CA LEU A 541 0.55 29.41 35.71
C LEU A 541 0.04 28.99 37.10
N GLY A 542 0.53 29.65 38.17
CA GLY A 542 0.14 29.36 39.55
C GLY A 542 -1.24 29.90 39.98
N GLY A 543 -1.95 30.62 39.10
CA GLY A 543 -3.25 31.24 39.42
C GLY A 543 -3.16 32.43 40.38
N GLY A 544 -1.98 33.07 40.53
CA GLY A 544 -1.72 34.09 41.51
C GLY A 544 -1.53 35.50 40.99
N GLY A 545 -1.86 36.48 41.78
CA GLY A 545 -1.70 37.93 41.55
C GLY A 545 -0.33 38.50 41.85
N ALA A 546 0.77 37.69 41.84
CA ALA A 546 2.13 38.18 42.17
C ALA A 546 2.62 39.30 41.22
N ALA A 547 2.16 39.25 39.95
CA ALA A 547 2.42 40.33 39.01
C ALA A 547 1.87 41.68 39.47
N ALA A 548 0.67 41.71 40.05
CA ALA A 548 0.07 42.92 40.64
C ALA A 548 0.84 43.43 41.87
N ALA A 549 1.42 42.52 42.67
CA ALA A 549 2.24 42.88 43.82
C ALA A 549 3.59 43.51 43.39
N VAL A 550 4.23 43.01 42.33
CA VAL A 550 5.46 43.57 41.75
C VAL A 550 5.20 44.97 41.20
N GLN A 551 4.10 45.17 40.45
CA GLN A 551 3.75 46.45 39.86
C GLN A 551 3.44 47.54 40.88
N ARG A 552 2.96 47.18 42.06
CA ARG A 552 2.63 48.13 43.14
C ARG A 552 3.74 48.40 44.13
N SER A 553 4.91 47.75 43.98
CA SER A 553 6.04 47.86 44.88
C SER A 553 7.24 48.54 44.22
N PHE A 554 8.26 48.94 45.03
CA PHE A 554 9.51 49.41 44.51
C PHE A 554 10.25 48.39 43.63
N LEU A 555 9.84 47.10 43.68
CA LEU A 555 10.37 46.02 42.85
C LEU A 555 10.16 46.25 41.36
N ARG A 556 9.21 47.09 40.94
CA ARG A 556 8.98 47.48 39.54
C ARG A 556 10.19 48.11 38.86
N PHE A 557 11.17 48.66 39.65
CA PHE A 557 12.39 49.28 39.12
C PHE A 557 13.50 48.29 38.82
N PHE A 558 13.31 47.00 39.13
CA PHE A 558 14.27 45.96 38.89
C PHE A 558 13.85 45.08 37.69
N GLU A 559 14.72 44.93 36.74
CA GLU A 559 14.48 44.06 35.57
C GLU A 559 14.68 42.58 35.92
N GLN A 560 15.50 42.29 36.92
CA GLN A 560 15.85 40.94 37.36
C GLN A 560 15.82 40.82 38.90
N PHE A 561 15.43 39.63 39.38
CA PHE A 561 15.39 39.29 40.79
C PHE A 561 16.25 38.06 41.06
N ASN A 562 16.78 37.96 42.27
CA ASN A 562 17.53 36.79 42.70
C ASN A 562 16.56 35.79 43.34
N TYR A 563 16.79 34.48 43.07
CA TYR A 563 16.07 33.41 43.73
C TYR A 563 17.03 32.39 44.34
N GLY A 564 16.59 31.70 45.38
CA GLY A 564 17.33 30.61 46.03
C GLY A 564 16.96 29.24 45.47
N LYS A 565 15.67 29.00 45.38
CA LYS A 565 15.09 27.76 44.85
C LYS A 565 13.88 28.08 43.98
N MET A 566 13.68 27.30 42.93
CA MET A 566 12.42 27.31 42.19
C MET A 566 12.03 25.87 41.85
N GLY A 567 10.75 25.61 41.71
CA GLY A 567 10.25 24.32 41.28
C GLY A 567 8.74 24.25 41.23
N LEU A 568 8.28 23.28 40.43
CA LEU A 568 6.88 23.00 40.22
C LEU A 568 6.70 21.48 40.18
N SER A 569 5.61 20.99 40.74
CA SER A 569 5.22 19.60 40.60
C SER A 569 3.78 19.48 40.14
N CYS A 570 3.50 18.43 39.40
CA CYS A 570 2.17 18.03 38.94
C CYS A 570 2.04 16.52 39.03
N ARG A 571 1.03 16.06 39.74
CA ARG A 571 0.58 14.67 39.70
C ARG A 571 -0.68 14.61 38.87
N LEU A 572 -0.56 14.10 37.65
CA LEU A 572 -1.68 13.96 36.72
C LEU A 572 -2.39 12.64 36.93
N ARG A 573 -3.69 12.72 37.23
CA ARG A 573 -4.61 11.58 37.25
C ARG A 573 -6.01 12.06 36.79
N ASN A 574 -6.65 11.29 35.93
CA ASN A 574 -8.01 11.58 35.45
C ASN A 574 -8.20 13.01 34.93
N ASP A 575 -7.26 13.49 34.10
CA ASP A 575 -7.24 14.86 33.55
C ASP A 575 -7.13 15.99 34.58
N ILE A 576 -6.80 15.68 35.83
CA ILE A 576 -6.57 16.65 36.91
C ILE A 576 -5.12 16.57 37.36
N CYS A 577 -4.46 17.74 37.39
CA CYS A 577 -3.12 17.95 37.90
C CYS A 577 -3.17 18.48 39.33
N GLU A 578 -2.65 17.67 40.25
CA GLU A 578 -2.40 18.13 41.62
C GLU A 578 -1.07 18.89 41.63
N MET A 579 -1.15 20.20 41.86
CA MET A 579 -0.03 21.13 41.77
C MET A 579 0.72 21.26 43.08
N GLY A 580 2.03 21.43 42.99
CA GLY A 580 2.88 21.75 44.14
C GLY A 580 4.11 22.58 43.70
N GLY A 581 4.89 22.99 44.65
CA GLY A 581 6.11 23.79 44.42
C GLY A 581 7.29 23.28 45.26
N VAL A 582 8.26 24.17 45.53
CA VAL A 582 9.44 23.86 46.36
C VAL A 582 9.11 23.71 47.82
N GLU A 583 8.06 24.40 48.30
CA GLU A 583 7.57 24.37 49.67
C GLU A 583 6.04 24.51 49.69
N SER A 584 5.35 23.80 50.58
CA SER A 584 3.92 23.95 50.82
C SER A 584 3.67 25.05 51.86
N THR A 585 2.57 25.77 51.71
CA THR A 585 2.10 26.80 52.69
C THR A 585 0.66 26.56 53.09
N ALA A 586 0.16 27.26 54.09
CA ALA A 586 -1.24 27.13 54.52
C ALA A 586 -2.26 27.48 53.42
N HIS A 587 -1.90 28.31 52.44
CA HIS A 587 -2.81 28.82 51.42
C HIS A 587 -2.37 28.50 49.97
N GLY A 588 -1.43 27.57 49.79
CA GLY A 588 -0.91 27.22 48.49
C GLY A 588 0.50 26.63 48.53
N TYR A 589 1.32 26.97 47.59
CA TYR A 589 2.70 26.46 47.46
C TYR A 589 3.64 27.53 46.89
N ILE A 590 4.92 27.47 47.23
CA ILE A 590 5.93 28.38 46.72
C ILE A 590 6.52 27.78 45.45
N ILE A 591 6.42 28.50 44.33
CA ILE A 591 7.02 28.15 43.05
C ILE A 591 8.46 28.69 42.94
N VAL A 592 8.66 29.96 43.31
CA VAL A 592 9.97 30.62 43.36
C VAL A 592 10.18 31.14 44.76
N LYS A 593 11.25 30.74 45.43
CA LYS A 593 11.67 31.23 46.75
C LYS A 593 12.80 32.23 46.54
N GLY A 594 12.56 33.47 46.92
CA GLY A 594 13.53 34.56 46.83
C GLY A 594 14.78 34.35 47.68
N SER A 595 15.91 34.91 47.28
CA SER A 595 17.17 34.94 48.04
C SER A 595 18.03 36.08 47.56
N GLY A 596 18.67 36.79 48.48
CA GLY A 596 19.49 37.96 48.16
C GLY A 596 18.68 39.23 47.93
N ILE A 597 19.29 40.27 47.29
CA ILE A 597 18.65 41.57 47.03
C ILE A 597 18.91 41.95 45.57
N PRO A 598 17.89 42.29 44.74
CA PRO A 598 16.46 42.17 45.06
C PRO A 598 16.00 40.71 45.02
N ALA A 599 15.12 40.29 45.89
CA ALA A 599 14.55 38.96 45.94
C ALA A 599 13.05 39.00 45.65
N ILE A 600 12.55 37.93 45.03
CA ILE A 600 11.11 37.76 44.82
C ILE A 600 10.67 36.35 45.16
N THR A 601 9.54 36.23 45.85
CA THR A 601 8.88 34.96 46.12
C THR A 601 7.56 34.89 45.34
N VAL A 602 7.38 33.83 44.56
CA VAL A 602 6.17 33.58 43.77
C VAL A 602 5.42 32.38 44.34
N MET A 603 4.16 32.57 44.60
CA MET A 603 3.25 31.55 45.16
C MET A 603 2.26 31.10 44.10
N GLY A 604 1.93 29.79 44.11
CA GLY A 604 0.79 29.21 43.43
C GLY A 604 -0.34 28.96 44.43
N TYR A 605 -1.56 29.25 44.03
CA TYR A 605 -2.75 29.10 44.87
C TYR A 605 -3.66 27.95 44.40
N ASN A 606 -3.61 27.62 43.10
CA ASN A 606 -4.43 26.54 42.56
C ASN A 606 -3.75 25.19 42.82
N GLN A 607 -4.20 24.47 43.83
CA GLN A 607 -3.68 23.14 44.16
C GLN A 607 -4.15 22.04 43.17
N THR A 608 -5.26 22.28 42.48
CA THR A 608 -5.81 21.38 41.48
C THR A 608 -6.18 22.17 40.23
N VAL A 609 -5.72 21.69 39.05
CA VAL A 609 -5.98 22.33 37.75
C VAL A 609 -6.27 21.23 36.74
N GLY A 610 -7.26 21.42 35.87
CA GLY A 610 -7.47 20.55 34.72
C GLY A 610 -6.25 20.56 33.79
N TRP A 611 -5.84 19.41 33.32
CA TRP A 611 -4.64 19.29 32.44
C TRP A 611 -4.76 20.15 31.19
N SER A 612 -5.89 20.06 30.50
CA SER A 612 -6.18 20.87 29.31
C SER A 612 -6.12 22.37 29.58
N GLU A 613 -6.59 22.83 30.74
CA GLU A 613 -6.49 24.24 31.15
C GLU A 613 -5.04 24.64 31.45
N LEU A 614 -4.27 23.75 32.10
CA LEU A 614 -2.84 24.01 32.35
C LEU A 614 -2.05 24.15 31.06
N VAL A 615 -2.28 23.25 30.10
CA VAL A 615 -1.66 23.31 28.77
C VAL A 615 -2.04 24.60 28.05
N ALA A 616 -3.31 24.97 28.03
CA ALA A 616 -3.76 26.22 27.43
C ALA A 616 -3.15 27.48 28.09
N ARG A 617 -2.89 27.44 29.40
CA ARG A 617 -2.16 28.52 30.10
C ARG A 617 -0.71 28.59 29.64
N ILE A 618 -0.03 27.44 29.49
CA ILE A 618 1.35 27.38 29.00
C ILE A 618 1.43 27.91 27.56
N GLU A 619 0.52 27.51 26.69
CA GLU A 619 0.45 28.00 25.31
C GLU A 619 0.27 29.52 25.25
N ARG A 620 -0.66 30.08 26.02
CA ARG A 620 -0.85 31.54 26.10
C ARG A 620 0.42 32.29 26.54
N VAL A 621 1.17 31.71 27.47
CA VAL A 621 2.45 32.26 27.93
C VAL A 621 3.49 32.23 26.83
N ILE A 622 3.59 31.13 26.07
CA ILE A 622 4.53 30.96 24.96
C ILE A 622 4.20 31.92 23.82
N ASP A 623 2.93 32.09 23.48
CA ASP A 623 2.44 32.97 22.42
C ASP A 623 2.51 34.47 22.78
N GLY A 624 2.97 34.81 23.97
CA GLY A 624 3.10 36.20 24.44
C GLY A 624 1.76 36.90 24.77
N ASN A 625 0.67 36.17 24.81
CA ASN A 625 -0.69 36.68 25.08
C ASN A 625 -1.05 36.56 26.59
N THR A 626 -0.30 37.26 27.44
CA THR A 626 -0.43 37.17 28.91
C THR A 626 -1.54 38.06 29.50
N LYS A 627 -2.48 38.59 28.72
CA LYS A 627 -3.64 39.31 29.29
C LYS A 627 -4.55 38.32 30.02
N ALA A 628 -4.66 38.48 31.33
CA ALA A 628 -5.54 37.69 32.16
C ALA A 628 -6.98 37.83 31.65
N VAL A 629 -7.57 36.74 31.15
CA VAL A 629 -9.02 36.66 30.95
C VAL A 629 -9.61 36.29 32.28
N VAL A 630 -10.13 37.28 32.99
CA VAL A 630 -10.98 37.06 34.18
C VAL A 630 -12.35 36.60 33.66
N ARG A 631 -12.69 35.34 33.86
CA ARG A 631 -14.05 34.83 33.74
C ARG A 631 -14.68 34.76 35.09
#